data_0618923a59f3b04b326d2999fc088730
#
_entry.id   0618923a59f3b04b326d2999fc088730
#
_cell.length_a   1.000
_cell.length_b   1.000
_cell.length_c   1.000
_cell.angle_alpha   90.00
_cell.angle_beta   90.00
_cell.angle_gamma   90.00
#
_symmetry.space_group_name_H-M   'P 1'
#
loop_
_entity.id
_entity.type
_entity.pdbx_description
1 polymer ?
#
loop_
_entity_poly.entity_id
_entity_poly.type
_entity_poly.pdbx_seq_one_letter_code
_entity_poly.pdbx_strand_id
1 'polypeptide(L)'
;SRSRFPVGVGFAENHLLKQFARHMSVHGSAANLGSDHFQEETADDLGVDELLAVRLAQTCGHAPDRLRGREQSQIANRWPIAKAAAKCPRGDLATFIEVYGTALPRQAFLPMLEAGIGLGMVNLLLSTAVCLSEWERTGGIPKEQKPMPLLVDCSLGLDSKLRNASEAAMSECQARYERLPVLMMLARLLDDRVSHHSRLKNELPPRQPDPTAWFNLLGDIYHERHERAESIRERLDEDCIGLANNLEQADEALEVARALRNDQNNPALRLAEALVELHGHQQQGGQFMKALDSSLMPNRPNGIAFKRRVSRSEAGTRKAVDLRSIVLSNALLDFLVHRHLRKDGEGKAARPLTLRRFLDILRDHYGLHVDREPPGMSVPQDLLRANKQCLERRLRDLGLLVGVNDAESMKQLRARFDVA
;
A
#
# COMPACT_ATOMS: atom_id res chain seq x y z
N SER A 1 14.62 -12.59 17.65
CA SER A 1 13.25 -13.10 17.81
C SER A 1 12.38 -12.63 16.68
N ARG A 2 12.26 -13.45 15.68
CA ARG A 2 11.45 -13.20 14.47
C ARG A 2 10.02 -13.54 14.79
N SER A 3 9.29 -12.60 15.33
CA SER A 3 8.33 -12.88 15.32
C SER A 3 7.01 -12.80 15.38
N ARG A 4 6.32 -12.60 15.87
CA ARG A 4 4.91 -12.56 16.23
C ARG A 4 4.30 -11.21 15.90
N PHE A 5 4.62 -10.70 14.71
CA PHE A 5 3.96 -9.52 14.25
C PHE A 5 2.47 -9.78 14.09
N PRO A 6 1.61 -8.97 14.67
CA PRO A 6 0.22 -9.00 14.28
C PRO A 6 0.15 -8.56 12.83
N VAL A 7 -0.40 -9.33 12.18
CA VAL A 7 -1.03 -9.41 10.94
C VAL A 7 -1.10 -8.20 10.05
N GLY A 8 -0.53 -8.33 8.91
CA GLY A 8 -0.72 -7.43 7.79
C GLY A 8 0.21 -6.24 7.77
N VAL A 9 0.98 -6.04 8.82
CA VAL A 9 1.79 -4.84 8.97
C VAL A 9 3.22 -5.03 8.45
N GLY A 10 3.76 -6.22 8.46
CA GLY A 10 5.15 -6.44 8.12
C GLY A 10 5.43 -7.06 6.75
N PHE A 11 4.41 -7.51 6.04
CA PHE A 11 4.61 -8.32 4.83
C PHE A 11 3.52 -8.12 3.78
N ALA A 12 3.09 -6.89 3.58
CA ALA A 12 2.15 -6.53 2.55
C ALA A 12 2.61 -7.02 1.17
N GLU A 13 3.88 -6.91 0.86
CA GLU A 13 4.46 -7.42 -0.38
C GLU A 13 4.35 -8.93 -0.50
N ASN A 14 4.80 -9.68 0.51
CA ASN A 14 4.70 -11.13 0.50
C ASN A 14 3.26 -11.62 0.54
N HIS A 15 2.36 -10.88 1.18
CA HIS A 15 0.96 -11.24 1.25
C HIS A 15 0.24 -10.99 -0.08
N LEU A 16 0.51 -9.87 -0.74
CA LEU A 16 -0.02 -9.57 -2.07
C LEU A 16 0.54 -10.51 -3.12
N LEU A 17 1.83 -10.76 -3.12
CA LEU A 17 2.45 -11.75 -4.03
C LEU A 17 1.89 -13.15 -3.80
N LYS A 18 1.67 -13.55 -2.54
CA LYS A 18 1.03 -14.84 -2.22
C LYS A 18 -0.44 -14.87 -2.58
N GLN A 19 -1.19 -13.79 -2.36
CA GLN A 19 -2.59 -13.72 -2.82
C GLN A 19 -2.67 -13.73 -4.34
N PHE A 20 -1.80 -13.01 -5.01
CA PHE A 20 -1.67 -13.02 -6.45
C PHE A 20 -1.33 -14.41 -6.95
N ALA A 21 -0.30 -15.06 -6.40
CA ALA A 21 0.10 -16.41 -6.78
C ALA A 21 -0.98 -17.46 -6.46
N ARG A 22 -1.68 -17.36 -5.33
CA ARG A 22 -2.82 -18.23 -5.00
C ARG A 22 -4.00 -17.98 -5.92
N HIS A 23 -4.29 -16.73 -6.24
CA HIS A 23 -5.38 -16.43 -7.17
C HIS A 23 -5.07 -16.97 -8.55
N MET A 24 -3.87 -16.75 -9.03
CA MET A 24 -3.36 -17.34 -10.27
C MET A 24 -3.41 -18.88 -10.24
N SER A 25 -3.11 -19.51 -9.10
CA SER A 25 -3.15 -20.97 -8.96
C SER A 25 -4.57 -21.54 -8.87
N VAL A 26 -5.48 -20.89 -8.16
CA VAL A 26 -6.88 -21.35 -7.97
C VAL A 26 -7.69 -21.24 -9.27
N HIS A 27 -7.38 -20.28 -10.12
CA HIS A 27 -8.05 -20.13 -11.42
C HIS A 27 -7.32 -20.79 -12.58
N GLY A 28 -6.37 -21.66 -12.29
CA GLY A 28 -5.70 -22.45 -13.33
C GLY A 28 -4.68 -21.68 -14.14
N SER A 29 -4.40 -20.40 -13.81
CA SER A 29 -3.53 -19.62 -14.65
C SER A 29 -2.05 -19.70 -14.28
N ALA A 30 -1.64 -19.70 -13.00
CA ALA A 30 -0.20 -19.77 -12.71
C ALA A 30 0.27 -21.16 -12.22
N ALA A 31 -0.57 -21.94 -11.56
CA ALA A 31 -0.22 -23.32 -11.22
C ALA A 31 -0.34 -24.25 -12.42
N ASN A 32 -1.31 -23.98 -13.29
CA ASN A 32 -1.43 -24.72 -14.56
C ASN A 32 -0.45 -24.21 -15.63
N LEU A 33 -0.04 -22.94 -15.58
CA LEU A 33 1.14 -22.48 -16.33
C LEU A 33 2.42 -23.22 -15.91
N GLY A 34 2.45 -23.77 -14.71
CA GLY A 34 3.60 -24.53 -14.20
C GLY A 34 3.61 -26.01 -14.50
N SER A 35 2.49 -26.67 -14.82
CA SER A 35 2.46 -28.12 -15.01
C SER A 35 1.90 -28.59 -16.37
N ASP A 36 0.84 -27.97 -16.87
CA ASP A 36 0.13 -28.56 -18.01
C ASP A 36 0.05 -27.69 -19.27
N HIS A 37 0.13 -26.37 -19.15
CA HIS A 37 0.11 -25.46 -20.31
C HIS A 37 1.48 -25.17 -20.91
N PHE A 38 2.56 -25.53 -20.24
CA PHE A 38 3.92 -25.50 -20.80
C PHE A 38 4.32 -26.85 -21.42
N GLN A 39 3.37 -27.72 -21.68
CA GLN A 39 3.62 -28.91 -22.46
C GLN A 39 3.68 -28.54 -23.94
N GLU A 40 4.87 -28.53 -24.42
CA GLU A 40 5.30 -28.73 -25.82
C GLU A 40 5.14 -27.62 -26.86
N GLU A 41 4.11 -26.76 -26.82
CA GLU A 41 3.93 -25.77 -27.92
C GLU A 41 4.36 -24.34 -27.60
N THR A 42 4.62 -24.00 -26.35
CA THR A 42 4.91 -22.60 -25.93
C THR A 42 6.29 -22.40 -25.30
N ALA A 43 7.07 -23.46 -25.12
CA ALA A 43 8.39 -23.35 -24.47
C ALA A 43 9.39 -22.57 -25.32
N ASP A 44 9.25 -22.62 -26.65
CA ASP A 44 10.16 -21.95 -27.59
C ASP A 44 9.90 -20.44 -27.72
N ASP A 45 8.70 -19.96 -27.27
CA ASP A 45 8.31 -18.56 -27.33
C ASP A 45 8.51 -17.79 -26.02
N LEU A 46 8.96 -18.46 -24.96
CA LEU A 46 9.18 -17.83 -23.67
C LEU A 46 10.57 -17.20 -23.59
N GLY A 47 10.62 -15.90 -23.37
CA GLY A 47 11.86 -15.22 -23.01
C GLY A 47 12.35 -15.60 -21.60
N VAL A 48 13.62 -15.34 -21.34
CA VAL A 48 14.26 -15.61 -20.03
C VAL A 48 13.53 -14.89 -18.90
N ASP A 49 13.04 -13.67 -19.13
CA ASP A 49 12.34 -12.86 -18.14
C ASP A 49 10.98 -13.45 -17.76
N GLU A 50 10.27 -14.01 -18.73
CA GLU A 50 9.00 -14.68 -18.47
C GLU A 50 9.18 -16.01 -17.74
N LEU A 51 10.20 -16.77 -18.14
CA LEU A 51 10.55 -17.99 -17.41
C LEU A 51 10.91 -17.68 -15.96
N LEU A 52 11.66 -16.60 -15.75
CA LEU A 52 12.02 -16.11 -14.40
C LEU A 52 10.76 -15.69 -13.62
N ALA A 53 9.85 -14.97 -14.24
CA ALA A 53 8.59 -14.55 -13.62
C ALA A 53 7.70 -15.75 -13.25
N VAL A 54 7.59 -16.75 -14.12
CA VAL A 54 6.87 -18.00 -13.83
C VAL A 54 7.53 -18.77 -12.68
N ARG A 55 8.85 -18.88 -12.68
CA ARG A 55 9.59 -19.52 -11.59
C ARG A 55 9.42 -18.76 -10.26
N LEU A 56 9.46 -17.44 -10.31
CA LEU A 56 9.20 -16.62 -9.12
C LEU A 56 7.78 -16.82 -8.59
N ALA A 57 6.78 -16.83 -9.47
CA ALA A 57 5.38 -17.09 -9.11
C ALA A 57 5.19 -18.49 -8.52
N GLN A 58 5.82 -19.51 -9.10
CA GLN A 58 5.84 -20.88 -8.57
C GLN A 58 6.48 -20.92 -7.17
N THR A 59 7.62 -20.24 -6.99
CA THR A 59 8.31 -20.17 -5.69
C THR A 59 7.44 -19.47 -4.65
N CYS A 60 6.72 -18.41 -5.02
CA CYS A 60 5.76 -17.74 -4.14
C CYS A 60 4.57 -18.64 -3.78
N GLY A 61 4.06 -19.43 -4.72
CA GLY A 61 3.00 -20.42 -4.48
C GLY A 61 3.41 -21.50 -3.45
N HIS A 62 4.68 -21.88 -3.47
CA HIS A 62 5.26 -22.85 -2.55
C HIS A 62 5.93 -22.22 -1.32
N ALA A 63 5.95 -20.89 -1.20
CA ALA A 63 6.55 -20.23 -0.05
C ALA A 63 5.85 -20.68 1.23
N PRO A 64 6.60 -21.15 2.24
CA PRO A 64 6.01 -21.69 3.45
C PRO A 64 5.22 -20.61 4.19
N ASP A 65 4.00 -20.95 4.58
CA ASP A 65 3.18 -20.12 5.45
C ASP A 65 3.70 -20.08 6.90
N ARG A 66 4.83 -20.74 7.15
CA ARG A 66 5.43 -20.91 8.47
C ARG A 66 6.83 -20.31 8.50
N LEU A 67 7.16 -19.67 9.60
CA LEU A 67 8.55 -19.34 9.90
C LEU A 67 9.33 -20.63 10.19
N ARG A 68 10.53 -20.77 9.56
CA ARG A 68 11.40 -21.93 9.81
C ARG A 68 11.71 -22.05 11.31
N GLY A 69 11.49 -23.22 11.87
CA GLY A 69 12.07 -23.60 13.16
C GLY A 69 11.13 -23.96 14.30
N ARG A 70 9.79 -23.89 14.14
CA ARG A 70 8.86 -24.45 15.15
C ARG A 70 7.63 -25.03 14.45
N GLU A 71 7.47 -26.32 14.55
CA GLU A 71 6.37 -27.10 13.96
C GLU A 71 4.96 -26.67 14.46
N GLN A 72 4.88 -26.01 15.59
CA GLN A 72 3.60 -25.65 16.23
C GLN A 72 3.19 -24.19 16.09
N SER A 73 4.05 -23.29 15.66
CA SER A 73 3.65 -21.91 15.44
C SER A 73 3.14 -21.73 14.01
N GLN A 74 1.89 -22.05 13.79
CA GLN A 74 1.19 -21.72 12.56
C GLN A 74 1.01 -20.19 12.48
N ILE A 75 2.00 -19.49 11.97
CA ILE A 75 1.79 -18.14 11.51
C ILE A 75 1.24 -18.28 10.10
N ALA A 76 -0.05 -18.55 10.03
CA ALA A 76 -0.75 -18.53 8.77
C ALA A 76 -0.61 -17.14 8.13
N ASN A 77 -0.73 -17.07 6.82
CA ASN A 77 -0.92 -15.81 6.12
C ASN A 77 -2.08 -15.06 6.74
N ARG A 78 -1.78 -13.92 7.24
CA ARG A 78 -2.69 -13.16 8.03
C ARG A 78 -3.37 -12.13 7.13
N TRP A 79 -4.62 -11.86 7.41
CA TRP A 79 -5.40 -10.88 6.66
C TRP A 79 -4.85 -9.48 6.92
N PRO A 80 -4.72 -8.63 5.92
CA PRO A 80 -4.25 -7.26 6.10
C PRO A 80 -5.25 -6.46 6.94
N ILE A 81 -4.75 -5.56 7.77
CA ILE A 81 -5.60 -4.63 8.52
C ILE A 81 -6.34 -3.66 7.58
N ALA A 82 -5.70 -3.23 6.49
CA ALA A 82 -6.30 -2.47 5.41
C ALA A 82 -7.03 -3.39 4.42
N LYS A 83 -8.13 -4.02 4.87
CA LYS A 83 -8.86 -5.06 4.12
C LYS A 83 -9.39 -4.57 2.79
N ALA A 84 -9.98 -3.37 2.77
CA ALA A 84 -10.53 -2.78 1.54
C ALA A 84 -9.44 -2.56 0.49
N ALA A 85 -8.29 -2.00 0.93
CA ALA A 85 -7.14 -1.75 0.08
C ALA A 85 -6.45 -3.04 -0.43
N ALA A 86 -6.62 -4.16 0.26
CA ALA A 86 -6.12 -5.46 -0.20
C ALA A 86 -7.12 -6.17 -1.13
N LYS A 87 -8.42 -6.07 -0.86
CA LYS A 87 -9.47 -6.71 -1.65
C LYS A 87 -9.61 -6.09 -3.04
N CYS A 88 -9.52 -4.76 -3.11
CA CYS A 88 -9.68 -3.98 -4.32
C CYS A 88 -8.72 -4.41 -5.43
N PRO A 89 -7.39 -4.33 -5.29
CA PRO A 89 -6.45 -4.72 -6.33
C PRO A 89 -6.53 -6.21 -6.68
N ARG A 90 -6.86 -7.06 -5.70
CA ARG A 90 -7.07 -8.48 -5.97
C ARG A 90 -8.20 -8.70 -7.00
N GLY A 91 -9.35 -8.05 -6.81
CA GLY A 91 -10.47 -8.15 -7.74
C GLY A 91 -10.14 -7.56 -9.11
N ASP A 92 -9.43 -6.43 -9.12
CA ASP A 92 -9.04 -5.75 -10.35
C ASP A 92 -8.07 -6.56 -11.19
N LEU A 93 -7.01 -7.08 -10.57
CA LEU A 93 -6.01 -7.89 -11.25
C LEU A 93 -6.59 -9.22 -11.72
N ALA A 94 -7.43 -9.85 -10.88
CA ALA A 94 -8.08 -11.10 -11.27
C ALA A 94 -8.95 -10.92 -12.53
N THR A 95 -9.83 -9.92 -12.53
CA THR A 95 -10.67 -9.63 -13.69
C THR A 95 -9.85 -9.24 -14.92
N PHE A 96 -8.79 -8.44 -14.73
CA PHE A 96 -7.94 -8.04 -15.84
C PHE A 96 -7.20 -9.24 -16.46
N ILE A 97 -6.63 -10.12 -15.66
CA ILE A 97 -5.90 -11.31 -16.11
C ILE A 97 -6.86 -12.28 -16.79
N GLU A 98 -8.00 -12.55 -16.19
CA GLU A 98 -9.01 -13.45 -16.73
C GLU A 98 -9.47 -13.05 -18.15
N VAL A 99 -9.69 -11.75 -18.35
CA VAL A 99 -10.22 -11.21 -19.61
C VAL A 99 -9.11 -11.03 -20.65
N TYR A 100 -7.99 -10.48 -20.25
CA TYR A 100 -6.97 -9.96 -21.17
C TYR A 100 -5.69 -10.78 -21.20
N GLY A 101 -5.50 -11.73 -20.30
CA GLY A 101 -4.27 -12.50 -20.18
C GLY A 101 -3.87 -13.29 -21.42
N THR A 102 -4.87 -13.80 -22.16
CA THR A 102 -4.66 -14.54 -23.42
C THR A 102 -4.97 -13.73 -24.67
N ALA A 103 -5.66 -12.58 -24.51
CA ALA A 103 -6.19 -11.82 -25.64
C ALA A 103 -5.28 -10.66 -26.06
N LEU A 104 -4.46 -10.14 -25.13
CA LEU A 104 -3.54 -9.04 -25.42
C LEU A 104 -2.17 -9.54 -25.83
N PRO A 105 -1.54 -8.86 -26.80
CA PRO A 105 -0.12 -9.06 -27.04
C PRO A 105 0.69 -8.78 -25.77
N ARG A 106 1.70 -9.61 -25.49
CA ARG A 106 2.55 -9.52 -24.30
C ARG A 106 3.08 -8.10 -24.06
N GLN A 107 3.56 -7.43 -25.12
CA GLN A 107 4.11 -6.07 -25.04
C GLN A 107 3.11 -5.02 -24.56
N ALA A 108 1.80 -5.24 -24.75
CA ALA A 108 0.76 -4.36 -24.22
C ALA A 108 0.31 -4.82 -22.83
N PHE A 109 0.19 -6.13 -22.60
CA PHE A 109 -0.32 -6.71 -21.36
C PHE A 109 0.59 -6.45 -20.17
N LEU A 110 1.90 -6.71 -20.28
CA LEU A 110 2.81 -6.60 -19.13
C LEU A 110 2.92 -5.20 -18.55
N PRO A 111 3.10 -4.10 -19.33
CA PRO A 111 3.13 -2.75 -18.75
C PRO A 111 1.81 -2.36 -18.06
N MET A 112 0.67 -2.79 -18.58
CA MET A 112 -0.64 -2.55 -17.97
C MET A 112 -0.75 -3.31 -16.64
N LEU A 113 -0.35 -4.58 -16.62
CA LEU A 113 -0.37 -5.42 -15.42
C LEU A 113 0.56 -4.86 -14.33
N GLU A 114 1.79 -4.49 -14.70
CA GLU A 114 2.74 -3.88 -13.76
C GLU A 114 2.19 -2.58 -13.16
N ALA A 115 1.60 -1.70 -13.97
CA ALA A 115 0.98 -0.47 -13.50
C ALA A 115 -0.19 -0.75 -12.53
N GLY A 116 -1.02 -1.76 -12.83
CA GLY A 116 -2.12 -2.20 -11.97
C GLY A 116 -1.62 -2.78 -10.64
N ILE A 117 -0.57 -3.61 -10.66
CA ILE A 117 0.08 -4.14 -9.44
C ILE A 117 0.66 -2.99 -8.63
N GLY A 118 1.40 -2.09 -9.27
CA GLY A 118 1.99 -0.92 -8.60
C GLY A 118 0.95 -0.08 -7.88
N LEU A 119 -0.17 0.25 -8.55
CA LEU A 119 -1.28 0.98 -7.95
C LEU A 119 -1.88 0.25 -6.74
N GLY A 120 -2.09 -1.06 -6.87
CA GLY A 120 -2.60 -1.89 -5.78
C GLY A 120 -1.67 -1.91 -4.56
N MET A 121 -0.36 -2.01 -4.81
CA MET A 121 0.67 -1.99 -3.75
C MET A 121 0.73 -0.63 -3.04
N VAL A 122 0.74 0.47 -3.79
CA VAL A 122 0.72 1.82 -3.22
C VAL A 122 -0.51 2.03 -2.34
N ASN A 123 -1.70 1.67 -2.84
CA ASN A 123 -2.92 1.76 -2.05
C ASN A 123 -2.85 0.94 -0.77
N LEU A 124 -2.32 -0.27 -0.83
CA LEU A 124 -2.19 -1.12 0.36
C LEU A 124 -1.21 -0.54 1.38
N LEU A 125 -0.03 -0.09 0.93
CA LEU A 125 0.99 0.49 1.80
C LEU A 125 0.49 1.77 2.49
N LEU A 126 -0.07 2.70 1.73
CA LEU A 126 -0.57 3.97 2.27
C LEU A 126 -1.81 3.76 3.16
N SER A 127 -2.74 2.89 2.77
CA SER A 127 -3.91 2.58 3.60
C SER A 127 -3.53 1.86 4.89
N THR A 128 -2.48 1.04 4.89
CA THR A 128 -1.96 0.41 6.11
C THR A 128 -1.41 1.46 7.06
N ALA A 129 -0.65 2.44 6.56
CA ALA A 129 -0.15 3.54 7.37
C ALA A 129 -1.29 4.39 7.97
N VAL A 130 -2.32 4.67 7.17
CA VAL A 130 -3.52 5.39 7.66
C VAL A 130 -4.26 4.59 8.73
N CYS A 131 -4.48 3.28 8.51
CA CYS A 131 -5.15 2.42 9.50
C CYS A 131 -4.39 2.37 10.82
N LEU A 132 -3.06 2.28 10.79
CA LEU A 132 -2.24 2.27 12.01
C LEU A 132 -2.18 3.64 12.69
N SER A 133 -2.10 4.72 11.92
CA SER A 133 -2.15 6.08 12.50
C SER A 133 -3.49 6.35 13.17
N GLU A 134 -4.59 5.89 12.56
CA GLU A 134 -5.91 6.02 13.14
C GLU A 134 -6.10 5.13 14.37
N TRP A 135 -5.55 3.90 14.33
CA TRP A 135 -5.51 3.01 15.48
C TRP A 135 -4.70 3.61 16.64
N GLU A 136 -3.54 4.19 16.39
CA GLU A 136 -2.76 4.90 17.42
C GLU A 136 -3.59 6.03 18.05
N ARG A 137 -4.32 6.79 17.24
CA ARG A 137 -5.11 7.94 17.71
C ARG A 137 -6.38 7.54 18.47
N THR A 138 -7.06 6.48 18.04
CA THR A 138 -8.40 6.11 18.55
C THR A 138 -8.43 4.82 19.36
N GLY A 139 -7.41 3.98 19.24
CA GLY A 139 -7.34 2.63 19.81
C GLY A 139 -8.08 1.57 18.99
N GLY A 140 -8.71 1.93 17.87
CA GLY A 140 -9.49 1.00 17.05
C GLY A 140 -9.11 1.05 15.59
N ILE A 141 -9.17 -0.11 14.92
CA ILE A 141 -9.07 -0.14 13.46
C ILE A 141 -10.34 0.46 12.84
N PRO A 142 -10.22 1.40 11.89
CA PRO A 142 -11.37 2.05 11.30
C PRO A 142 -12.28 1.03 10.61
N LYS A 143 -13.60 1.11 10.89
CA LYS A 143 -14.61 0.24 10.28
C LYS A 143 -14.77 0.54 8.80
N GLU A 144 -14.79 1.82 8.44
CA GLU A 144 -14.85 2.30 7.07
C GLU A 144 -13.44 2.68 6.62
N GLN A 145 -12.92 1.91 5.69
CA GLN A 145 -11.57 2.10 5.15
C GLN A 145 -11.69 2.69 3.74
N LYS A 146 -11.30 3.95 3.61
CA LYS A 146 -11.22 4.64 2.32
C LYS A 146 -9.78 4.62 1.81
N PRO A 147 -9.57 4.58 0.49
CA PRO A 147 -8.24 4.73 -0.08
C PRO A 147 -7.67 6.11 0.29
N MET A 148 -6.35 6.19 0.40
CA MET A 148 -5.67 7.45 0.70
C MET A 148 -5.92 8.47 -0.43
N PRO A 149 -6.43 9.67 -0.11
CA PRO A 149 -6.72 10.67 -1.13
C PRO A 149 -5.41 11.30 -1.66
N LEU A 150 -5.19 11.14 -2.97
CA LEU A 150 -4.02 11.63 -3.69
C LEU A 150 -4.46 12.54 -4.83
N LEU A 151 -3.90 13.73 -4.94
CA LEU A 151 -4.11 14.59 -6.11
C LEU A 151 -3.23 14.10 -7.26
N VAL A 152 -3.85 13.81 -8.39
CA VAL A 152 -3.15 13.35 -9.59
C VAL A 152 -2.73 14.53 -10.45
N ASP A 153 -1.51 14.51 -10.95
CA ASP A 153 -1.04 15.39 -12.01
C ASP A 153 -1.23 14.71 -13.38
N CYS A 154 -2.33 15.05 -14.06
CA CYS A 154 -2.63 14.52 -15.39
C CYS A 154 -1.77 15.13 -16.50
N SER A 155 -1.03 16.21 -16.22
CA SER A 155 -0.11 16.85 -17.18
C SER A 155 1.21 16.08 -17.35
N LEU A 156 1.45 15.03 -16.56
CA LEU A 156 2.72 14.28 -16.52
C LEU A 156 3.92 15.21 -16.20
N GLY A 157 3.75 16.11 -15.25
CA GLY A 157 4.80 17.01 -14.81
C GLY A 157 5.03 18.24 -15.70
N LEU A 158 4.26 18.42 -16.78
CA LEU A 158 4.40 19.56 -17.69
C LEU A 158 3.86 20.84 -17.07
N ASP A 159 2.76 20.76 -16.32
CA ASP A 159 2.23 21.91 -15.57
C ASP A 159 2.84 21.94 -14.15
N SER A 160 3.62 22.99 -13.89
CA SER A 160 4.30 23.14 -12.59
C SER A 160 3.34 23.33 -11.42
N LYS A 161 2.16 23.93 -11.63
CA LYS A 161 1.17 24.17 -10.57
C LYS A 161 0.49 22.86 -10.19
N LEU A 162 0.08 22.05 -11.18
CA LEU A 162 -0.49 20.71 -10.97
C LEU A 162 0.52 19.78 -10.28
N ARG A 163 1.74 19.77 -10.78
CA ARG A 163 2.83 18.99 -10.17
C ARG A 163 3.05 19.36 -8.71
N ASN A 164 3.19 20.68 -8.41
CA ASN A 164 3.44 21.13 -7.05
C ASN A 164 2.26 20.80 -6.11
N ALA A 165 1.02 20.90 -6.58
CA ALA A 165 -0.16 20.51 -5.81
C ALA A 165 -0.20 18.99 -5.55
N SER A 166 0.15 18.17 -6.55
CA SER A 166 0.27 16.72 -6.39
C SER A 166 1.42 16.32 -5.43
N GLU A 167 2.57 17.01 -5.54
CA GLU A 167 3.70 16.82 -4.62
C GLU A 167 3.34 17.18 -3.18
N ALA A 168 2.55 18.22 -2.95
CA ALA A 168 2.08 18.61 -1.62
C ALA A 168 1.17 17.51 -1.03
N ALA A 169 0.21 17.01 -1.82
CA ALA A 169 -0.65 15.89 -1.40
C ALA A 169 0.17 14.65 -1.04
N MET A 170 1.12 14.29 -1.90
CA MET A 170 1.95 13.11 -1.66
C MET A 170 2.90 13.30 -0.47
N SER A 171 3.40 14.50 -0.21
CA SER A 171 4.26 14.77 0.94
C SER A 171 3.54 14.55 2.27
N GLU A 172 2.26 14.91 2.37
CA GLU A 172 1.46 14.63 3.56
C GLU A 172 1.28 13.12 3.77
N CYS A 173 1.00 12.38 2.70
CA CYS A 173 0.88 10.93 2.74
C CYS A 173 2.21 10.26 3.12
N GLN A 174 3.31 10.77 2.57
CA GLN A 174 4.66 10.30 2.85
C GLN A 174 5.02 10.49 4.33
N ALA A 175 4.70 11.63 4.93
CA ALA A 175 4.95 11.89 6.35
C ALA A 175 4.24 10.87 7.27
N ARG A 176 3.00 10.50 6.94
CA ARG A 176 2.29 9.43 7.66
C ARG A 176 2.94 8.06 7.43
N TYR A 177 3.39 7.79 6.22
CA TYR A 177 4.03 6.53 5.88
C TYR A 177 5.41 6.38 6.55
N GLU A 178 6.18 7.47 6.69
CA GLU A 178 7.46 7.48 7.37
C GLU A 178 7.35 7.14 8.87
N ARG A 179 6.17 7.35 9.48
CA ARG A 179 5.89 6.96 10.87
C ARG A 179 5.55 5.47 11.02
N LEU A 180 5.33 4.74 9.93
CA LEU A 180 4.92 3.34 9.94
C LEU A 180 5.85 2.42 10.76
N PRO A 181 7.19 2.52 10.71
CA PRO A 181 8.09 1.70 11.52
C PRO A 181 7.81 1.83 13.03
N VAL A 182 7.56 3.05 13.52
CA VAL A 182 7.27 3.31 14.93
C VAL A 182 5.93 2.66 15.33
N LEU A 183 4.89 2.84 14.51
CA LEU A 183 3.57 2.25 14.77
C LEU A 183 3.60 0.73 14.76
N MET A 184 4.41 0.16 13.88
CA MET A 184 4.65 -1.29 13.83
C MET A 184 5.37 -1.77 15.09
N MET A 185 6.37 -1.04 15.55
CA MET A 185 7.10 -1.38 16.77
C MET A 185 6.19 -1.26 17.99
N LEU A 186 5.39 -0.19 18.07
CA LEU A 186 4.37 0.00 19.11
C LEU A 186 3.40 -1.19 19.18
N ALA A 187 2.81 -1.56 18.05
CA ALA A 187 1.92 -2.72 17.98
C ALA A 187 2.61 -4.03 18.42
N ARG A 188 3.89 -4.19 18.07
CA ARG A 188 4.69 -5.36 18.46
C ARG A 188 4.96 -5.42 19.96
N LEU A 189 5.34 -4.29 20.57
CA LEU A 189 5.59 -4.21 22.01
C LEU A 189 4.33 -4.55 22.79
N LEU A 190 3.21 -3.96 22.42
CA LEU A 190 1.92 -4.27 23.04
C LEU A 190 1.52 -5.74 22.84
N ASP A 191 1.67 -6.27 21.61
CA ASP A 191 1.41 -7.69 21.34
C ASP A 191 2.26 -8.62 22.20
N ASP A 192 3.54 -8.32 22.36
CA ASP A 192 4.44 -9.12 23.20
C ASP A 192 3.99 -9.09 24.67
N ARG A 193 3.72 -7.92 25.21
CA ARG A 193 3.30 -7.78 26.61
C ARG A 193 1.94 -8.42 26.88
N VAL A 194 0.97 -8.25 26.01
CA VAL A 194 -0.36 -8.86 26.10
C VAL A 194 -0.28 -10.38 26.00
N SER A 195 0.49 -10.90 25.04
CA SER A 195 0.62 -12.36 24.84
C SER A 195 1.28 -13.08 25.99
N HIS A 196 2.16 -12.41 26.74
CA HIS A 196 2.87 -13.00 27.89
C HIS A 196 2.23 -12.65 29.24
N HIS A 197 1.16 -11.86 29.24
CA HIS A 197 0.47 -11.50 30.49
C HIS A 197 -0.34 -12.70 31.02
N SER A 198 -0.04 -13.17 32.24
CA SER A 198 -0.55 -14.42 32.82
C SER A 198 -2.07 -14.51 32.85
N ARG A 199 -2.76 -13.38 33.13
CA ARG A 199 -4.22 -13.32 33.25
C ARG A 199 -4.93 -13.06 31.92
N LEU A 200 -4.33 -12.31 31.01
CA LEU A 200 -4.91 -12.03 29.70
C LEU A 200 -4.80 -13.22 28.72
N LYS A 201 -3.85 -14.10 28.94
CA LYS A 201 -3.56 -15.22 28.02
C LYS A 201 -4.78 -16.08 27.68
N ASN A 202 -5.74 -16.20 28.62
CA ASN A 202 -6.94 -17.02 28.45
C ASN A 202 -8.14 -16.26 27.86
N GLU A 203 -8.05 -14.92 27.76
CA GLU A 203 -9.14 -14.03 27.34
C GLU A 203 -8.85 -13.40 25.97
N LEU A 204 -7.77 -13.80 25.32
CA LEU A 204 -7.31 -13.19 24.08
C LEU A 204 -8.27 -13.47 22.93
N PRO A 205 -8.71 -12.46 22.19
CA PRO A 205 -9.51 -12.65 21.00
C PRO A 205 -8.72 -13.40 19.93
N PRO A 206 -9.39 -14.17 19.07
CA PRO A 206 -8.73 -14.87 17.98
C PRO A 206 -8.07 -13.85 17.03
N ARG A 207 -6.84 -14.16 16.64
CA ARG A 207 -6.08 -13.35 15.66
C ARG A 207 -6.47 -13.63 14.22
N GLN A 208 -7.25 -14.66 13.98
CA GLN A 208 -7.67 -15.13 12.66
C GLN A 208 -9.14 -15.52 12.68
N PRO A 209 -9.82 -15.39 11.57
CA PRO A 209 -9.36 -14.84 10.28
C PRO A 209 -9.25 -13.31 10.28
N ASP A 210 -9.73 -12.62 11.31
CA ASP A 210 -9.83 -11.17 11.41
C ASP A 210 -9.00 -10.61 12.56
N PRO A 211 -7.95 -9.81 12.28
CA PRO A 211 -7.12 -9.23 13.31
C PRO A 211 -7.74 -8.01 14.01
N THR A 212 -8.89 -7.52 13.58
CA THR A 212 -9.49 -6.27 14.07
C THR A 212 -9.73 -6.32 15.57
N ALA A 213 -10.30 -7.41 16.10
CA ALA A 213 -10.54 -7.56 17.54
C ALA A 213 -9.24 -7.56 18.34
N TRP A 214 -8.18 -8.17 17.80
CA TRP A 214 -6.86 -8.18 18.41
C TRP A 214 -6.26 -6.77 18.49
N PHE A 215 -6.27 -6.03 17.37
CA PHE A 215 -5.78 -4.65 17.35
C PHE A 215 -6.58 -3.72 18.25
N ASN A 216 -7.91 -3.90 18.31
CA ASN A 216 -8.75 -3.12 19.21
C ASN A 216 -8.39 -3.38 20.67
N LEU A 217 -8.13 -4.64 21.07
CA LEU A 217 -7.62 -4.96 22.40
C LEU A 217 -6.29 -4.27 22.69
N LEU A 218 -5.32 -4.31 21.77
CA LEU A 218 -4.05 -3.61 21.93
C LEU A 218 -4.25 -2.11 22.06
N GLY A 219 -5.18 -1.53 21.31
CA GLY A 219 -5.52 -0.12 21.38
C GLY A 219 -6.22 0.26 22.67
N ASP A 220 -7.09 -0.58 23.20
CA ASP A 220 -7.74 -0.36 24.49
C ASP A 220 -6.74 -0.39 25.64
N ILE A 221 -5.71 -1.24 25.55
CA ILE A 221 -4.61 -1.26 26.52
C ILE A 221 -3.74 -0.01 26.36
N TYR A 222 -3.40 0.40 25.13
CA TYR A 222 -2.60 1.59 24.87
C TYR A 222 -3.26 2.87 25.39
N HIS A 223 -4.59 2.98 25.26
CA HIS A 223 -5.39 4.11 25.72
C HIS A 223 -5.94 3.95 27.15
N GLU A 224 -5.43 2.98 27.91
CA GLU A 224 -5.80 2.76 29.32
C GLU A 224 -7.32 2.51 29.55
N ARG A 225 -8.01 1.98 28.53
CA ARG A 225 -9.44 1.63 28.59
C ARG A 225 -9.70 0.20 29.10
N HIS A 226 -8.67 -0.61 29.17
CA HIS A 226 -8.76 -1.99 29.64
C HIS A 226 -8.32 -2.09 31.10
N GLU A 227 -9.00 -2.92 31.91
CA GLU A 227 -8.70 -3.08 33.35
C GLU A 227 -7.26 -3.52 33.66
N ARG A 228 -6.56 -4.10 32.71
CA ARG A 228 -5.16 -4.57 32.84
C ARG A 228 -4.15 -3.61 32.21
N ALA A 229 -4.57 -2.48 31.72
CA ALA A 229 -3.69 -1.55 31.02
C ALA A 229 -2.59 -1.01 31.93
N GLU A 230 -2.91 -0.70 33.17
CA GLU A 230 -1.97 -0.16 34.16
C GLU A 230 -0.78 -1.11 34.40
N SER A 231 -1.04 -2.40 34.63
CA SER A 231 0.03 -3.38 34.87
C SER A 231 0.93 -3.61 33.65
N ILE A 232 0.44 -3.38 32.44
CA ILE A 232 1.22 -3.46 31.21
C ILE A 232 2.03 -2.18 31.01
N ARG A 233 1.43 -1.03 31.31
CA ARG A 233 2.08 0.27 31.26
C ARG A 233 3.28 0.34 32.21
N GLU A 234 3.10 -0.09 33.48
CA GLU A 234 4.18 -0.13 34.48
C GLU A 234 5.38 -0.94 34.00
N ARG A 235 5.13 -2.12 33.41
CA ARG A 235 6.19 -2.96 32.86
C ARG A 235 6.91 -2.32 31.67
N LEU A 236 6.18 -1.62 30.81
CA LEU A 236 6.78 -0.90 29.68
C LEU A 236 7.58 0.30 30.16
N ASP A 237 7.18 0.93 31.27
CA ASP A 237 7.95 2.00 31.90
C ASP A 237 9.24 1.47 32.55
N GLU A 238 9.17 0.32 33.23
CA GLU A 238 10.37 -0.38 33.71
C GLU A 238 11.33 -0.70 32.57
N ASP A 239 10.82 -1.14 31.41
CA ASP A 239 11.64 -1.40 30.20
C ASP A 239 12.29 -0.11 29.69
N CYS A 240 11.57 1.02 29.69
CA CYS A 240 12.12 2.33 29.30
C CYS A 240 13.28 2.73 30.24
N ILE A 241 13.07 2.60 31.54
CA ILE A 241 14.10 2.91 32.54
C ILE A 241 15.32 1.97 32.40
N GLY A 242 15.06 0.67 32.23
CA GLY A 242 16.11 -0.33 32.05
C GLY A 242 16.96 -0.07 30.81
N LEU A 243 16.31 0.25 29.66
CA LEU A 243 17.02 0.58 28.43
C LEU A 243 17.80 1.89 28.56
N ALA A 244 17.21 2.93 29.18
CA ALA A 244 17.91 4.19 29.42
C ALA A 244 19.16 4.01 30.27
N ASN A 245 19.09 3.23 31.37
CA ASN A 245 20.23 2.91 32.21
C ASN A 245 21.35 2.19 31.44
N ASN A 246 20.99 1.22 30.60
CA ASN A 246 21.96 0.48 29.79
C ASN A 246 22.67 1.40 28.78
N LEU A 247 21.94 2.29 28.11
CA LEU A 247 22.51 3.26 27.18
C LEU A 247 23.45 4.26 27.86
N GLU A 248 23.06 4.76 29.05
CA GLU A 248 23.87 5.67 29.84
C GLU A 248 25.18 4.99 30.35
N GLN A 249 25.08 3.72 30.78
CA GLN A 249 26.24 2.96 31.20
C GLN A 249 27.23 2.66 30.05
N ALA A 250 26.69 2.48 28.85
CA ALA A 250 27.49 2.25 27.64
C ALA A 250 28.02 3.55 27.01
N ASP A 251 27.62 4.71 27.52
CA ASP A 251 27.86 6.04 26.91
C ASP A 251 27.44 6.10 25.44
N GLU A 252 26.33 5.39 25.09
CA GLU A 252 25.77 5.31 23.75
C GLU A 252 24.40 5.96 23.66
N ALA A 253 24.10 6.62 22.55
CA ALA A 253 22.79 7.19 22.22
C ALA A 253 22.12 7.96 23.38
N LEU A 254 22.87 8.84 24.06
CA LEU A 254 22.42 9.58 25.26
C LEU A 254 21.14 10.40 25.04
N GLU A 255 20.89 10.87 23.80
CA GLU A 255 19.65 11.56 23.45
C GLU A 255 18.45 10.62 23.52
N VAL A 256 18.61 9.38 23.11
CA VAL A 256 17.57 8.34 23.21
C VAL A 256 17.31 7.97 24.66
N ALA A 257 18.38 7.86 25.48
CA ALA A 257 18.25 7.62 26.91
C ALA A 257 17.46 8.75 27.63
N ARG A 258 17.73 10.01 27.28
CA ARG A 258 16.96 11.16 27.78
C ARG A 258 15.49 11.14 27.35
N ALA A 259 15.24 10.79 26.08
CA ALA A 259 13.86 10.69 25.57
C ALA A 259 13.06 9.58 26.29
N LEU A 260 13.72 8.43 26.61
CA LEU A 260 13.11 7.34 27.38
C LEU A 260 12.72 7.73 28.80
N ARG A 261 13.40 8.70 29.42
CA ARG A 261 13.08 9.20 30.77
C ARG A 261 12.02 10.30 30.78
N ASN A 262 11.54 10.73 29.63
CA ASN A 262 10.55 11.81 29.54
C ASN A 262 9.13 11.26 29.74
N ASP A 263 8.49 11.54 30.88
CA ASP A 263 7.18 11.02 31.26
C ASP A 263 5.98 11.65 30.53
N GLN A 264 6.21 12.55 29.57
CA GLN A 264 5.11 13.22 28.86
C GLN A 264 4.31 12.31 27.93
N ASN A 265 4.94 11.23 27.41
CA ASN A 265 4.32 10.33 26.46
C ASN A 265 4.08 8.93 27.07
N ASN A 266 3.16 8.18 26.48
CA ASN A 266 2.92 6.78 26.83
C ASN A 266 4.22 5.96 26.72
N PRO A 267 4.59 5.15 27.73
CA PRO A 267 5.84 4.38 27.72
C PRO A 267 5.97 3.42 26.56
N ALA A 268 4.86 2.84 26.05
CA ALA A 268 4.89 1.99 24.89
C ALA A 268 5.35 2.75 23.64
N LEU A 269 4.91 3.99 23.47
CA LEU A 269 5.32 4.84 22.34
C LEU A 269 6.77 5.29 22.48
N ARG A 270 7.18 5.74 23.68
CA ARG A 270 8.58 6.11 23.96
C ARG A 270 9.53 4.96 23.64
N LEU A 271 9.20 3.76 24.10
CA LEU A 271 10.01 2.57 23.85
C LEU A 271 10.04 2.21 22.36
N ALA A 272 8.90 2.35 21.66
CA ALA A 272 8.83 2.08 20.21
C ALA A 272 9.70 3.05 19.41
N GLU A 273 9.62 4.35 19.72
CA GLU A 273 10.43 5.39 19.08
C GLU A 273 11.93 5.17 19.35
N ALA A 274 12.31 4.90 20.59
CA ALA A 274 13.67 4.61 20.97
C ALA A 274 14.23 3.38 20.26
N LEU A 275 13.49 2.29 20.21
CA LEU A 275 13.92 1.07 19.52
C LEU A 275 14.08 1.27 18.01
N VAL A 276 13.21 2.04 17.39
CA VAL A 276 13.31 2.37 15.94
C VAL A 276 14.54 3.23 15.69
N GLU A 277 14.83 4.20 16.56
CA GLU A 277 16.02 5.06 16.46
C GLU A 277 17.29 4.25 16.62
N LEU A 278 17.38 3.39 17.66
CA LEU A 278 18.54 2.52 17.91
C LEU A 278 18.78 1.48 16.80
N HIS A 279 17.71 0.99 16.15
CA HIS A 279 17.83 0.09 15.01
C HIS A 279 18.22 0.82 13.71
N GLY A 280 18.44 2.12 13.78
CA GLY A 280 18.78 2.98 12.68
C GLY A 280 17.53 3.38 11.87
N HIS A 281 16.87 4.44 12.30
CA HIS A 281 15.72 5.04 11.61
C HIS A 281 15.98 5.23 10.10
N GLN A 282 17.21 5.59 9.74
CA GLN A 282 17.63 5.73 8.34
C GLN A 282 17.62 4.41 7.56
N GLN A 283 17.95 3.29 8.20
CA GLN A 283 17.95 1.98 7.54
C GLN A 283 16.53 1.44 7.37
N GLN A 284 15.72 1.49 8.42
CA GLN A 284 14.34 0.98 8.37
C GLN A 284 13.43 1.91 7.56
N GLY A 285 13.43 3.20 7.83
CA GLY A 285 12.70 4.19 7.06
C GLY A 285 13.11 4.20 5.59
N GLY A 286 14.40 4.04 5.30
CA GLY A 286 14.93 3.90 3.95
C GLY A 286 14.43 2.66 3.22
N GLN A 287 14.24 1.53 3.89
CA GLN A 287 13.69 0.31 3.29
C GLN A 287 12.18 0.46 2.98
N PHE A 288 11.41 1.06 3.90
CA PHE A 288 10.00 1.37 3.66
C PHE A 288 9.83 2.33 2.48
N MET A 289 10.63 3.38 2.43
CA MET A 289 10.61 4.31 1.30
C MET A 289 11.03 3.66 -0.03
N LYS A 290 11.98 2.73 0.00
CA LYS A 290 12.32 1.93 -1.19
C LYS A 290 11.16 1.03 -1.63
N ALA A 291 10.42 0.42 -0.70
CA ALA A 291 9.24 -0.38 -1.02
C ALA A 291 8.14 0.49 -1.67
N LEU A 292 7.89 1.68 -1.14
CA LEU A 292 6.97 2.64 -1.73
C LEU A 292 7.44 3.09 -3.12
N ASP A 293 8.72 3.45 -3.29
CA ASP A 293 9.30 3.83 -4.58
C ASP A 293 9.25 2.67 -5.59
N SER A 294 9.50 1.44 -5.16
CA SER A 294 9.39 0.26 -6.03
C SER A 294 7.96 0.06 -6.53
N SER A 295 6.97 0.33 -5.69
CA SER A 295 5.55 0.24 -6.05
C SER A 295 5.10 1.43 -6.91
N LEU A 296 5.58 2.63 -6.64
CA LEU A 296 5.30 3.84 -7.43
C LEU A 296 5.98 3.81 -8.81
N MET A 297 7.06 3.06 -8.95
CA MET A 297 7.88 3.00 -10.18
C MET A 297 8.21 4.39 -10.74
N PRO A 298 8.82 5.30 -9.94
CA PRO A 298 8.94 6.70 -10.32
C PRO A 298 9.80 6.85 -11.59
N ASN A 299 9.37 7.77 -12.45
CA ASN A 299 10.04 8.11 -13.72
C ASN A 299 10.10 6.96 -14.74
N ARG A 300 9.35 5.87 -14.55
CA ARG A 300 9.23 4.79 -15.55
C ARG A 300 8.03 5.05 -16.47
N PRO A 301 8.05 4.54 -17.71
CA PRO A 301 6.96 4.73 -18.69
C PRO A 301 5.61 4.19 -18.20
N ASN A 302 5.61 3.11 -17.42
CA ASN A 302 4.46 2.49 -16.79
C ASN A 302 4.28 2.89 -15.31
N GLY A 303 5.12 3.79 -14.81
CA GLY A 303 5.09 4.25 -13.44
C GLY A 303 3.88 5.12 -13.10
N ILE A 304 3.62 5.27 -11.82
CA ILE A 304 2.49 6.02 -11.28
C ILE A 304 2.94 7.27 -10.53
N ALA A 305 4.23 7.60 -10.57
CA ALA A 305 4.77 8.82 -9.99
C ALA A 305 5.91 9.40 -10.81
N PHE A 306 6.08 10.72 -10.70
CA PHE A 306 7.33 11.39 -11.01
C PHE A 306 8.05 11.77 -9.73
N LYS A 307 9.35 11.53 -9.70
CA LYS A 307 10.23 11.85 -8.58
C LYS A 307 11.28 12.86 -9.01
N ARG A 308 11.40 13.93 -8.25
CA ARG A 308 12.47 14.91 -8.42
C ARG A 308 13.14 15.23 -7.09
N ARG A 309 14.42 15.52 -7.15
CA ARG A 309 15.20 15.92 -5.99
C ARG A 309 15.33 17.44 -5.95
N VAL A 310 14.98 18.03 -4.82
CA VAL A 310 15.09 19.47 -4.60
C VAL A 310 15.96 19.74 -3.37
N SER A 311 16.73 20.82 -3.42
CA SER A 311 17.48 21.29 -2.25
C SER A 311 16.63 22.30 -1.50
N ARG A 312 16.29 22.01 -0.24
CA ARG A 312 15.67 22.99 0.66
C ARG A 312 16.72 23.48 1.65
N SER A 313 16.72 24.77 1.91
CA SER A 313 17.55 25.35 2.98
C SER A 313 16.69 25.39 4.24
N GLU A 314 17.07 24.61 5.24
CA GLU A 314 16.50 24.67 6.59
C GLU A 314 17.60 25.03 7.57
N ALA A 315 17.42 26.10 8.36
CA ALA A 315 18.36 26.58 9.39
C ALA A 315 19.82 26.67 8.92
N GLY A 316 20.06 27.13 7.68
CA GLY A 316 21.40 27.28 7.13
C GLY A 316 22.03 26.01 6.53
N THR A 317 21.39 24.85 6.68
CA THR A 317 21.86 23.59 6.09
C THR A 317 21.04 23.25 4.85
N ARG A 318 21.72 22.95 3.74
CA ARG A 318 21.05 22.49 2.51
C ARG A 318 20.73 21.00 2.63
N LYS A 319 19.45 20.67 2.79
CA LYS A 319 18.97 19.29 2.78
C LYS A 319 18.33 18.97 1.44
N ALA A 320 18.72 17.85 0.86
CA ALA A 320 18.09 17.35 -0.36
C ALA A 320 16.82 16.54 0.00
N VAL A 321 15.69 16.90 -0.59
CA VAL A 321 14.40 16.24 -0.39
C VAL A 321 13.91 15.68 -1.70
N ASP A 322 13.45 14.42 -1.68
CA ASP A 322 12.83 13.77 -2.82
C ASP A 322 11.31 14.04 -2.82
N LEU A 323 10.85 14.82 -3.78
CA LEU A 323 9.42 15.09 -3.99
C LEU A 323 8.86 14.11 -5.03
N ARG A 324 7.61 13.69 -4.80
CA ARG A 324 6.89 12.76 -5.68
C ARG A 324 5.54 13.35 -6.04
N SER A 325 5.22 13.41 -7.33
CA SER A 325 3.89 13.72 -7.84
C SER A 325 3.26 12.44 -8.39
N ILE A 326 1.98 12.24 -8.12
CA ILE A 326 1.22 11.10 -8.64
C ILE A 326 0.75 11.41 -10.05
N VAL A 327 1.01 10.49 -10.97
CA VAL A 327 0.63 10.61 -12.37
C VAL A 327 -0.11 9.36 -12.86
N LEU A 328 -0.90 9.52 -13.90
CA LEU A 328 -1.51 8.39 -14.62
C LEU A 328 -0.68 8.13 -15.89
N SER A 329 0.24 7.17 -15.86
CA SER A 329 0.95 6.76 -17.09
C SER A 329 -0.04 6.21 -18.13
N ASN A 330 0.38 6.11 -19.38
CA ASN A 330 -0.48 5.57 -20.44
C ASN A 330 -0.85 4.11 -20.16
N ALA A 331 0.10 3.32 -19.68
CA ALA A 331 -0.15 1.93 -19.30
C ALA A 331 -1.17 1.82 -18.15
N LEU A 332 -1.10 2.74 -17.17
CA LEU A 332 -2.07 2.78 -16.08
C LEU A 332 -3.46 3.21 -16.57
N LEU A 333 -3.56 4.20 -17.45
CA LEU A 333 -4.85 4.59 -18.06
C LEU A 333 -5.46 3.44 -18.86
N ASP A 334 -4.65 2.77 -19.67
CA ASP A 334 -5.08 1.57 -20.40
C ASP A 334 -5.61 0.49 -19.44
N PHE A 335 -4.85 0.14 -18.39
CA PHE A 335 -5.27 -0.83 -17.39
C PHE A 335 -6.60 -0.44 -16.75
N LEU A 336 -6.72 0.80 -16.24
CA LEU A 336 -7.89 1.26 -15.52
C LEU A 336 -9.15 1.28 -16.41
N VAL A 337 -9.04 1.74 -17.65
CA VAL A 337 -10.17 1.77 -18.58
C VAL A 337 -10.58 0.34 -18.96
N HIS A 338 -9.64 -0.51 -19.37
CA HIS A 338 -9.94 -1.90 -19.75
C HIS A 338 -10.55 -2.67 -18.59
N ARG A 339 -9.98 -2.52 -17.37
CA ARG A 339 -10.50 -3.17 -16.18
C ARG A 339 -11.94 -2.76 -15.86
N HIS A 340 -12.25 -1.47 -15.89
CA HIS A 340 -13.55 -0.96 -15.47
C HIS A 340 -14.64 -0.99 -16.55
N LEU A 341 -14.29 -1.31 -17.77
CA LEU A 341 -15.25 -1.71 -18.80
C LEU A 341 -15.81 -3.12 -18.55
N ARG A 342 -15.23 -3.88 -17.63
CA ARG A 342 -15.71 -5.23 -17.28
C ARG A 342 -16.27 -5.23 -15.87
N LYS A 343 -17.30 -6.05 -15.62
CA LYS A 343 -17.85 -6.27 -14.29
C LYS A 343 -17.07 -7.36 -13.55
N ASP A 344 -17.00 -7.25 -12.23
CA ASP A 344 -16.40 -8.31 -11.41
C ASP A 344 -17.18 -9.61 -11.55
N GLY A 345 -16.48 -10.71 -11.86
CA GLY A 345 -17.08 -12.03 -12.02
C GLY A 345 -17.85 -12.26 -13.33
N GLU A 346 -18.02 -11.22 -14.18
CA GLU A 346 -18.65 -11.32 -15.49
C GLU A 346 -17.65 -11.01 -16.62
N GLY A 347 -16.43 -11.48 -16.51
CA GLY A 347 -15.22 -11.10 -17.24
C GLY A 347 -15.38 -10.64 -18.68
N LYS A 348 -16.21 -11.32 -19.52
CA LYS A 348 -16.30 -11.04 -20.95
C LYS A 348 -17.27 -9.91 -21.33
N ALA A 349 -18.24 -9.59 -20.49
CA ALA A 349 -19.24 -8.58 -20.84
C ALA A 349 -18.73 -7.15 -20.60
N ALA A 350 -18.62 -6.38 -21.67
CA ALA A 350 -18.33 -4.95 -21.55
C ALA A 350 -19.57 -4.19 -21.03
N ARG A 351 -19.32 -3.16 -20.20
CA ARG A 351 -20.36 -2.25 -19.71
C ARG A 351 -20.09 -0.83 -20.19
N PRO A 352 -21.11 0.00 -20.43
CA PRO A 352 -20.89 1.40 -20.71
C PRO A 352 -20.17 2.09 -19.54
N LEU A 353 -19.13 2.85 -19.84
CA LEU A 353 -18.36 3.61 -18.87
C LEU A 353 -18.25 5.05 -19.33
N THR A 354 -18.99 5.96 -18.67
CA THR A 354 -18.88 7.39 -18.93
C THR A 354 -17.63 7.97 -18.27
N LEU A 355 -17.10 9.06 -18.79
CA LEU A 355 -15.97 9.76 -18.19
C LEU A 355 -16.27 10.18 -16.75
N ARG A 356 -17.48 10.67 -16.48
CA ARG A 356 -17.93 11.02 -15.12
C ARG A 356 -17.80 9.82 -14.17
N ARG A 357 -18.35 8.68 -14.59
CA ARG A 357 -18.28 7.45 -13.78
C ARG A 357 -16.84 6.98 -13.57
N PHE A 358 -15.99 7.14 -14.56
CA PHE A 358 -14.58 6.83 -14.45
C PHE A 358 -13.85 7.73 -13.42
N LEU A 359 -14.12 9.03 -13.41
CA LEU A 359 -13.60 9.95 -12.39
C LEU A 359 -14.08 9.58 -10.97
N ASP A 360 -15.35 9.18 -10.83
CA ASP A 360 -15.85 8.67 -9.55
C ASP A 360 -15.13 7.38 -9.13
N ILE A 361 -14.85 6.47 -10.05
CA ILE A 361 -14.06 5.25 -9.78
C ILE A 361 -12.63 5.62 -9.36
N LEU A 362 -11.95 6.51 -10.08
CA LEU A 362 -10.61 6.95 -9.70
C LEU A 362 -10.57 7.46 -8.26
N ARG A 363 -11.55 8.28 -7.88
CA ARG A 363 -11.65 8.87 -6.55
C ARG A 363 -12.05 7.85 -5.49
N ASP A 364 -13.16 7.16 -5.68
CA ASP A 364 -13.80 6.37 -4.64
C ASP A 364 -13.15 4.99 -4.45
N HIS A 365 -12.61 4.42 -5.55
CA HIS A 365 -12.00 3.09 -5.54
C HIS A 365 -10.48 3.13 -5.34
N TYR A 366 -9.81 4.17 -5.87
CA TYR A 366 -8.35 4.29 -5.80
C TYR A 366 -7.84 5.49 -5.00
N GLY A 367 -8.70 6.41 -4.59
CA GLY A 367 -8.28 7.64 -3.91
C GLY A 367 -7.63 8.66 -4.85
N LEU A 368 -7.74 8.49 -6.16
CA LEU A 368 -7.09 9.33 -7.16
C LEU A 368 -7.99 10.50 -7.55
N HIS A 369 -7.70 11.67 -7.03
CA HIS A 369 -8.44 12.91 -7.26
C HIS A 369 -7.92 13.63 -8.50
N VAL A 370 -8.80 13.97 -9.43
CA VAL A 370 -8.48 14.66 -10.68
C VAL A 370 -9.20 15.99 -10.80
N ASP A 371 -10.53 15.97 -10.67
CA ASP A 371 -11.45 17.09 -10.88
C ASP A 371 -12.02 17.67 -9.59
N ARG A 372 -11.66 17.09 -8.46
CA ARG A 372 -12.05 17.54 -7.12
C ARG A 372 -10.84 17.55 -6.19
N GLU A 373 -10.85 18.46 -5.24
CA GLU A 373 -9.82 18.52 -4.22
C GLU A 373 -9.85 17.29 -3.28
N PRO A 374 -8.69 16.78 -2.89
CA PRO A 374 -8.60 15.78 -1.82
C PRO A 374 -9.10 16.37 -0.49
N PRO A 375 -9.69 15.58 0.40
CA PRO A 375 -10.04 16.02 1.74
C PRO A 375 -8.85 16.63 2.49
N GLY A 376 -9.07 17.81 3.10
CA GLY A 376 -8.04 18.52 3.86
C GLY A 376 -7.09 19.39 3.02
N MET A 377 -7.22 19.38 1.70
CA MET A 377 -6.46 20.25 0.80
C MET A 377 -7.35 21.32 0.18
N SER A 378 -6.79 22.49 -0.08
CA SER A 378 -7.41 23.52 -0.88
C SER A 378 -6.68 23.64 -2.21
N VAL A 379 -7.40 23.38 -3.32
CA VAL A 379 -6.87 23.43 -4.68
C VAL A 379 -7.74 24.36 -5.52
N PRO A 380 -7.16 25.32 -6.24
CA PRO A 380 -7.93 26.22 -7.09
C PRO A 380 -8.78 25.48 -8.12
N GLN A 381 -10.05 25.84 -8.26
CA GLN A 381 -11.00 25.19 -9.16
C GLN A 381 -10.56 25.24 -10.63
N ASP A 382 -9.87 26.32 -11.02
CA ASP A 382 -9.33 26.45 -12.39
C ASP A 382 -8.23 25.41 -12.64
N LEU A 383 -7.42 25.11 -11.63
CA LEU A 383 -6.37 24.10 -11.72
C LEU A 383 -6.99 22.69 -11.84
N LEU A 384 -8.03 22.39 -11.07
CA LEU A 384 -8.77 21.11 -11.17
C LEU A 384 -9.44 20.94 -12.53
N ARG A 385 -10.01 22.04 -13.07
CA ARG A 385 -10.59 22.07 -14.41
C ARG A 385 -9.54 21.79 -15.49
N ALA A 386 -8.39 22.46 -15.40
CA ALA A 386 -7.26 22.23 -16.31
C ALA A 386 -6.75 20.78 -16.22
N ASN A 387 -6.67 20.22 -15.01
CA ASN A 387 -6.27 18.85 -14.76
C ASN A 387 -7.22 17.83 -15.45
N LYS A 388 -8.52 18.03 -15.28
CA LYS A 388 -9.55 17.21 -15.98
C LYS A 388 -9.41 17.31 -17.49
N GLN A 389 -9.21 18.52 -18.05
CA GLN A 389 -9.01 18.73 -19.49
C GLN A 389 -7.74 17.99 -20.00
N CYS A 390 -6.66 18.01 -19.22
CA CYS A 390 -5.47 17.22 -19.54
C CYS A 390 -5.77 15.73 -19.59
N LEU A 391 -6.52 15.19 -18.62
CA LEU A 391 -6.93 13.77 -18.65
C LEU A 391 -7.79 13.47 -19.88
N GLU A 392 -8.78 14.29 -20.19
CA GLU A 392 -9.66 14.10 -21.35
C GLU A 392 -8.86 14.08 -22.67
N ARG A 393 -7.92 15.01 -22.83
CA ARG A 393 -7.04 15.04 -24.00
C ARG A 393 -6.25 13.74 -24.12
N ARG A 394 -5.60 13.32 -23.05
CA ARG A 394 -4.81 12.09 -23.03
C ARG A 394 -5.63 10.84 -23.33
N LEU A 395 -6.84 10.75 -22.79
CA LEU A 395 -7.74 9.63 -23.08
C LEU A 395 -8.16 9.62 -24.56
N ARG A 396 -8.36 10.79 -25.20
CA ARG A 396 -8.60 10.89 -26.64
C ARG A 396 -7.38 10.49 -27.46
N ASP A 397 -6.21 11.00 -27.09
CA ASP A 397 -4.93 10.68 -27.78
C ASP A 397 -4.62 9.18 -27.73
N LEU A 398 -4.99 8.52 -26.64
CA LEU A 398 -4.89 7.06 -26.49
C LEU A 398 -6.02 6.30 -27.20
N GLY A 399 -7.03 6.96 -27.75
CA GLY A 399 -8.18 6.32 -28.34
C GLY A 399 -9.14 5.66 -27.32
N LEU A 400 -9.00 5.99 -26.05
CA LEU A 400 -9.82 5.47 -24.95
C LEU A 400 -11.12 6.25 -24.73
N LEU A 401 -11.25 7.47 -25.24
CA LEU A 401 -12.40 8.33 -25.09
C LEU A 401 -13.06 8.61 -26.45
N VAL A 402 -14.35 8.30 -26.53
CA VAL A 402 -15.18 8.55 -27.70
C VAL A 402 -16.26 9.58 -27.33
N GLY A 403 -16.57 10.47 -28.25
CA GLY A 403 -17.64 11.48 -28.10
C GLY A 403 -17.21 12.79 -28.68
N VAL A 404 -18.04 13.32 -29.59
CA VAL A 404 -17.73 14.53 -30.38
C VAL A 404 -18.33 15.77 -29.75
N ASN A 405 -19.31 15.63 -28.86
CA ASN A 405 -20.03 16.74 -28.23
C ASN A 405 -19.54 17.05 -26.82
N ASP A 406 -19.56 18.32 -26.45
CA ASP A 406 -19.16 18.85 -25.11
C ASP A 406 -20.11 18.38 -23.98
N ALA A 407 -21.22 17.73 -24.28
CA ALA A 407 -22.09 17.15 -23.27
C ALA A 407 -21.38 16.03 -22.51
N GLU A 408 -21.12 16.23 -21.24
CA GLU A 408 -20.39 15.27 -20.37
C GLU A 408 -21.05 13.87 -20.36
N SER A 409 -22.37 13.80 -20.53
CA SER A 409 -23.11 12.54 -20.58
C SER A 409 -22.81 11.71 -21.84
N MET A 410 -22.29 12.33 -22.89
CA MET A 410 -21.97 11.69 -24.18
C MET A 410 -20.51 11.19 -24.25
N LYS A 411 -19.66 11.58 -23.30
CA LYS A 411 -18.27 11.16 -23.25
C LYS A 411 -18.18 9.73 -22.69
N GLN A 412 -17.97 8.77 -23.58
CA GLN A 412 -17.86 7.35 -23.21
C GLN A 412 -16.45 6.82 -23.40
N LEU A 413 -16.02 5.98 -22.47
CA LEU A 413 -14.77 5.26 -22.57
C LEU A 413 -14.97 3.94 -23.32
N ARG A 414 -13.99 3.57 -24.11
CA ARG A 414 -13.92 2.30 -24.84
C ARG A 414 -12.59 1.60 -24.64
N ALA A 415 -12.59 0.30 -24.82
CA ALA A 415 -11.36 -0.46 -24.87
C ALA A 415 -10.62 -0.18 -26.20
N ARG A 416 -9.30 -0.14 -26.15
CA ARG A 416 -8.44 -0.14 -27.37
C ARG A 416 -8.33 -1.53 -27.96
N PHE A 417 -8.43 -2.54 -27.10
CA PHE A 417 -8.33 -3.93 -27.44
C PHE A 417 -9.69 -4.58 -27.16
N ASP A 418 -10.40 -4.91 -28.24
CA ASP A 418 -11.65 -5.66 -28.12
C ASP A 418 -11.32 -7.13 -27.88
N VAL A 419 -11.92 -7.65 -26.83
CA VAL A 419 -11.94 -9.06 -26.50
C VAL A 419 -13.36 -9.52 -26.71
N ALA A 420 -13.56 -10.38 -27.68
CA ALA A 420 -14.85 -10.96 -28.00
C ALA A 420 -15.41 -11.83 -26.85
#